data_0655f5dab65e96903acd89ad640728af
#
_entry.id   0655f5dab65e96903acd89ad640728af
#
_cell.length_a   1.000
_cell.length_b   1.000
_cell.length_c   1.000
_cell.angle_alpha   90.00
_cell.angle_beta   90.00
_cell.angle_gamma   90.00
#
_symmetry.space_group_name_H-M   'P 1'
#
loop_
_entity.id
_entity.type
_entity.pdbx_description
1 polymer ?
#
loop_
_entity_poly.entity_id
_entity_poly.type
_entity_poly.pdbx_seq_one_letter_code
_entity_poly.pdbx_strand_id
1 'polypeptide(L)'
;MNKVKFSSLNKAVFEQIDLPDNAVIADLGCRDAGSLLGFQQAFPNKIKTAVGVDINDKGFKNIKYKKPIKLKVMDCSKKLEFADNTFDFVFTKDMFECVSDKDFLVREIHRILKPGGVVICVNCDWESIVYNGENKELISKAIYAYAVTKQPWMDDLDSWIGRRMYGFFKK
;
A
#
# COMPACT_ATOMS: atom_id res chain seq x y z
N MET A 1 -3.86 24.38 9.50
CA MET A 1 -3.51 22.98 9.18
C MET A 1 -3.72 22.79 7.69
N ASN A 2 -2.65 22.52 6.93
CA ASN A 2 -2.80 22.19 5.52
C ASN A 2 -3.54 20.86 5.41
N LYS A 3 -4.73 20.86 4.81
CA LYS A 3 -5.44 19.62 4.47
C LYS A 3 -4.59 18.87 3.46
N VAL A 4 -4.25 17.61 3.76
CA VAL A 4 -3.62 16.74 2.75
C VAL A 4 -4.60 16.63 1.61
N LYS A 5 -4.18 17.04 0.40
CA LYS A 5 -4.99 16.84 -0.80
C LYS A 5 -4.90 15.36 -1.15
N PHE A 6 -6.00 14.64 -0.98
CA PHE A 6 -6.09 13.25 -1.43
C PHE A 6 -6.05 13.19 -2.95
N SER A 7 -5.37 12.18 -3.48
CA SER A 7 -5.59 11.79 -4.87
C SER A 7 -7.04 11.30 -5.01
N SER A 8 -7.60 11.44 -6.21
CA SER A 8 -8.93 10.89 -6.54
C SER A 8 -9.03 9.39 -6.21
N LEU A 9 -7.93 8.65 -6.38
CA LEU A 9 -7.81 7.24 -6.04
C LEU A 9 -7.99 6.98 -4.53
N ASN A 10 -7.31 7.74 -3.66
CA ASN A 10 -7.45 7.57 -2.22
C ASN A 10 -8.90 7.84 -1.77
N LYS A 11 -9.57 8.84 -2.36
CA LYS A 11 -10.98 9.11 -2.08
C LYS A 11 -11.87 7.92 -2.46
N ALA A 12 -11.71 7.38 -3.66
CA ALA A 12 -12.47 6.22 -4.13
C ALA A 12 -12.25 4.99 -3.22
N VAL A 13 -11.01 4.77 -2.75
CA VAL A 13 -10.71 3.70 -1.78
C VAL A 13 -11.44 3.95 -0.46
N PHE A 14 -11.40 5.17 0.08
CA PHE A 14 -12.02 5.48 1.37
C PHE A 14 -13.55 5.31 1.35
N GLU A 15 -14.19 5.57 0.20
CA GLU A 15 -15.64 5.39 0.03
C GLU A 15 -16.08 3.92 0.05
N GLN A 16 -15.15 2.97 -0.11
CA GLN A 16 -15.42 1.52 -0.08
C GLN A 16 -15.22 0.88 1.31
N ILE A 17 -14.78 1.67 2.30
CA ILE A 17 -14.37 1.14 3.60
C ILE A 17 -15.37 1.58 4.67
N ASP A 18 -15.87 0.62 5.44
CA ASP A 18 -16.51 0.88 6.73
C ASP A 18 -15.62 0.35 7.85
N LEU A 19 -14.95 1.27 8.54
CA LEU A 19 -14.10 0.92 9.67
C LEU A 19 -14.93 0.81 10.95
N PRO A 20 -14.72 -0.25 11.75
CA PRO A 20 -15.32 -0.33 13.08
C PRO A 20 -14.78 0.79 14.00
N ASP A 21 -15.50 1.09 15.06
CA ASP A 21 -15.00 1.99 16.09
C ASP A 21 -13.76 1.38 16.76
N ASN A 22 -12.78 2.23 17.08
CA ASN A 22 -11.49 1.81 17.61
C ASN A 22 -10.69 0.87 16.70
N ALA A 23 -10.82 1.01 15.39
CA ALA A 23 -10.11 0.20 14.39
C ALA A 23 -8.59 0.23 14.59
N VAL A 24 -7.96 -0.92 14.38
CA VAL A 24 -6.50 -1.08 14.26
C VAL A 24 -6.19 -1.33 12.80
N ILE A 25 -5.44 -0.43 12.17
CA ILE A 25 -5.16 -0.49 10.73
C ILE A 25 -3.66 -0.57 10.44
N ALA A 26 -3.30 -1.21 9.33
CA ALA A 26 -1.93 -1.23 8.81
C ALA A 26 -1.86 -0.69 7.38
N ASP A 27 -0.72 -0.09 7.03
CA ASP A 27 -0.32 0.27 5.67
C ASP A 27 1.04 -0.39 5.38
N LEU A 28 1.05 -1.40 4.52
CA LEU A 28 2.25 -2.15 4.16
C LEU A 28 2.85 -1.55 2.90
N GLY A 29 4.13 -1.13 2.99
CA GLY A 29 4.78 -0.29 1.99
C GLY A 29 4.34 1.18 2.12
N CYS A 30 4.28 1.68 3.35
CA CYS A 30 3.66 2.97 3.66
C CYS A 30 4.49 4.20 3.21
N ARG A 31 5.75 4.02 2.81
CA ARG A 31 6.65 5.06 2.35
C ARG A 31 6.70 6.26 3.32
N ASP A 32 5.96 7.30 3.04
CA ASP A 32 5.88 8.55 3.82
C ASP A 32 4.61 8.64 4.68
N ALA A 33 3.90 7.53 4.84
CA ALA A 33 2.63 7.43 5.57
C ALA A 33 1.50 8.35 5.07
N GLY A 34 1.60 8.81 3.82
CA GLY A 34 0.56 9.68 3.24
C GLY A 34 -0.83 9.03 3.25
N SER A 35 -0.91 7.72 2.99
CA SER A 35 -2.17 6.97 3.07
C SER A 35 -2.73 6.93 4.50
N LEU A 36 -1.89 6.67 5.51
CA LEU A 36 -2.32 6.66 6.91
C LEU A 36 -2.84 8.01 7.39
N LEU A 37 -2.18 9.09 6.99
CA LEU A 37 -2.69 10.46 7.24
C LEU A 37 -4.04 10.66 6.57
N GLY A 38 -4.21 10.10 5.38
CA GLY A 38 -5.47 10.08 4.65
C GLY A 38 -6.57 9.37 5.38
N PHE A 39 -6.32 8.15 5.82
CA PHE A 39 -7.28 7.38 6.63
C PHE A 39 -7.68 8.12 7.90
N GLN A 40 -6.72 8.72 8.60
CA GLN A 40 -7.00 9.49 9.80
C GLN A 40 -7.91 10.70 9.55
N GLN A 41 -7.79 11.35 8.39
CA GLN A 41 -8.67 12.45 8.01
C GLN A 41 -10.05 12.00 7.54
N ALA A 42 -10.11 10.87 6.81
CA ALA A 42 -11.36 10.33 6.30
C ALA A 42 -12.22 9.71 7.42
N PHE A 43 -11.58 9.13 8.44
CA PHE A 43 -12.23 8.43 9.55
C PHE A 43 -11.85 9.04 10.90
N PRO A 44 -12.20 10.31 11.16
CA PRO A 44 -11.87 10.97 12.43
C PRO A 44 -12.53 10.21 13.58
N ASN A 45 -11.74 9.93 14.62
CA ASN A 45 -12.16 9.21 15.84
C ASN A 45 -12.46 7.70 15.70
N LYS A 46 -12.44 7.12 14.49
CA LYS A 46 -12.60 5.67 14.33
C LYS A 46 -11.31 4.87 14.53
N ILE A 47 -10.15 5.46 14.28
CA ILE A 47 -8.86 4.75 14.30
C ILE A 47 -8.21 4.85 15.68
N LYS A 48 -8.10 3.71 16.37
CA LYS A 48 -7.36 3.56 17.64
C LYS A 48 -5.85 3.51 17.43
N THR A 49 -5.41 2.79 16.40
CA THR A 49 -3.99 2.61 16.07
C THR A 49 -3.84 2.47 14.57
N ALA A 50 -2.90 3.21 14.00
CA ALA A 50 -2.50 3.09 12.61
C ALA A 50 -1.00 2.73 12.56
N VAL A 51 -0.64 1.64 11.90
CA VAL A 51 0.75 1.18 11.79
C VAL A 51 1.18 1.25 10.33
N GLY A 52 2.24 2.02 10.05
CA GLY A 52 2.90 2.01 8.76
C GLY A 52 4.14 1.14 8.79
N VAL A 53 4.31 0.32 7.77
CA VAL A 53 5.47 -0.55 7.58
C VAL A 53 6.13 -0.21 6.26
N ASP A 54 7.45 -0.05 6.26
CA ASP A 54 8.24 0.10 5.04
C ASP A 54 9.61 -0.56 5.24
N ILE A 55 10.26 -0.94 4.13
CA ILE A 55 11.58 -1.58 4.15
C ILE A 55 12.69 -0.65 4.65
N ASN A 56 12.45 0.67 4.63
CA ASN A 56 13.39 1.67 5.13
C ASN A 56 12.67 2.89 5.74
N ASP A 57 13.40 3.69 6.49
CA ASP A 57 12.89 4.87 7.20
C ASP A 57 13.04 6.20 6.42
N LYS A 58 13.43 6.16 5.14
CA LYS A 58 13.72 7.38 4.37
C LYS A 58 12.52 8.32 4.28
N GLY A 59 11.33 7.76 4.11
CA GLY A 59 10.08 8.50 4.08
C GLY A 59 9.64 9.02 5.45
N PHE A 60 10.09 8.39 6.54
CA PHE A 60 9.61 8.66 7.89
C PHE A 60 10.07 10.01 8.45
N LYS A 61 11.19 10.53 7.97
CA LYS A 61 11.87 11.71 8.54
C LYS A 61 11.16 13.03 8.27
N ASN A 62 10.31 13.09 7.26
CA ASN A 62 9.74 14.32 6.75
C ASN A 62 8.34 14.65 7.26
N ILE A 63 7.75 13.79 8.08
CA ILE A 63 6.37 13.94 8.53
C ILE A 63 6.30 14.01 10.05
N LYS A 64 5.64 15.07 10.54
CA LYS A 64 5.29 15.18 11.96
C LYS A 64 4.06 14.32 12.23
N TYR A 65 4.31 13.12 12.73
CA TYR A 65 3.22 12.20 13.10
C TYR A 65 2.54 12.67 14.37
N LYS A 66 1.22 12.55 14.36
CA LYS A 66 0.42 12.65 15.58
C LYS A 66 -0.15 11.25 15.87
N LYS A 67 -0.31 10.94 17.17
CA LYS A 67 -1.10 9.77 17.55
C LYS A 67 -2.40 9.73 16.72
N PRO A 68 -2.84 8.58 16.19
CA PRO A 68 -2.46 7.21 16.57
C PRO A 68 -1.43 6.53 15.64
N ILE A 69 -0.70 7.26 14.78
CA ILE A 69 0.20 6.66 13.77
C ILE A 69 1.52 6.22 14.43
N LYS A 70 1.92 4.98 14.11
CA LYS A 70 3.22 4.39 14.46
C LYS A 70 3.89 3.89 13.18
N LEU A 71 5.20 4.08 13.05
CA LEU A 71 5.95 3.59 11.90
C LEU A 71 6.99 2.57 12.33
N LYS A 72 7.18 1.55 11.49
CA LYS A 72 8.14 0.47 11.69
C LYS A 72 8.91 0.20 10.41
N VAL A 73 10.22 0.01 10.53
CA VAL A 73 11.02 -0.57 9.44
C VAL A 73 10.84 -2.08 9.47
N MET A 74 10.35 -2.65 8.38
CA MET A 74 10.08 -4.09 8.27
C MET A 74 10.03 -4.50 6.81
N ASP A 75 10.58 -5.66 6.50
CA ASP A 75 10.59 -6.23 5.16
C ASP A 75 9.33 -7.10 4.96
N CYS A 76 8.42 -6.66 4.09
CA CYS A 76 7.17 -7.37 3.82
C CYS A 76 7.36 -8.66 2.99
N SER A 77 8.56 -8.94 2.46
CA SER A 77 8.89 -10.23 1.85
C SER A 77 9.14 -11.32 2.90
N LYS A 78 9.15 -10.96 4.17
CA LYS A 78 9.40 -11.85 5.32
C LYS A 78 8.19 -11.90 6.25
N LYS A 79 8.24 -12.84 7.22
CA LYS A 79 7.22 -12.92 8.27
C LYS A 79 7.12 -11.59 9.00
N LEU A 80 5.91 -11.02 9.01
CA LEU A 80 5.63 -9.75 9.69
C LEU A 80 5.63 -9.93 11.21
N GLU A 81 6.27 -8.99 11.93
CA GLU A 81 6.37 -9.00 13.39
C GLU A 81 5.06 -8.51 14.07
N PHE A 82 3.95 -9.07 13.63
CA PHE A 82 2.64 -8.86 14.21
C PHE A 82 2.03 -10.19 14.64
N ALA A 83 1.24 -10.16 15.72
CA ALA A 83 0.45 -11.31 16.12
C ALA A 83 -0.66 -11.59 15.08
N ASP A 84 -1.15 -12.83 15.09
CA ASP A 84 -2.32 -13.20 14.30
C ASP A 84 -3.54 -12.36 14.75
N ASN A 85 -4.47 -12.12 13.83
CA ASN A 85 -5.74 -11.43 14.11
C ASN A 85 -5.56 -10.06 14.80
N THR A 86 -4.60 -9.26 14.31
CA THR A 86 -4.26 -7.95 14.90
C THR A 86 -5.05 -6.81 14.28
N PHE A 87 -5.22 -6.81 12.96
CA PHE A 87 -5.73 -5.66 12.23
C PHE A 87 -7.18 -5.84 11.76
N ASP A 88 -7.98 -4.80 11.91
CA ASP A 88 -9.32 -4.72 11.31
C ASP A 88 -9.22 -4.40 9.82
N PHE A 89 -8.18 -3.68 9.41
CA PHE A 89 -7.97 -3.26 8.03
C PHE A 89 -6.48 -3.21 7.68
N VAL A 90 -6.14 -3.74 6.51
CA VAL A 90 -4.81 -3.66 5.91
C VAL A 90 -4.90 -2.95 4.56
N PHE A 91 -4.06 -1.97 4.36
CA PHE A 91 -3.89 -1.27 3.10
C PHE A 91 -2.50 -1.54 2.53
N THR A 92 -2.40 -1.58 1.22
CA THR A 92 -1.12 -1.59 0.51
C THR A 92 -1.28 -0.91 -0.84
N LYS A 93 -0.29 -0.11 -1.20
CA LYS A 93 -0.29 0.59 -2.48
C LYS A 93 1.08 0.50 -3.14
N ASP A 94 1.09 0.05 -4.42
CA ASP A 94 2.30 -0.06 -5.25
C ASP A 94 3.44 -0.81 -4.53
N MET A 95 3.11 -1.93 -3.85
CA MET A 95 4.05 -2.72 -3.07
C MET A 95 4.13 -4.18 -3.53
N PHE A 96 3.02 -4.78 -3.99
CA PHE A 96 3.02 -6.18 -4.42
C PHE A 96 3.97 -6.43 -5.60
N GLU A 97 4.17 -5.48 -6.49
CA GLU A 97 5.12 -5.58 -7.58
C GLU A 97 6.56 -5.76 -7.10
N CYS A 98 6.86 -5.30 -5.87
CA CYS A 98 8.20 -5.30 -5.31
C CYS A 98 8.58 -6.58 -4.59
N VAL A 99 7.63 -7.51 -4.36
CA VAL A 99 7.82 -8.75 -3.58
C VAL A 99 7.80 -9.96 -4.49
N SER A 100 8.79 -10.86 -4.39
CA SER A 100 8.88 -12.07 -5.23
C SER A 100 7.82 -13.11 -4.87
N ASP A 101 7.69 -13.47 -3.59
CA ASP A 101 6.67 -14.45 -3.12
C ASP A 101 5.37 -13.73 -2.71
N LYS A 102 4.54 -13.46 -3.72
CA LYS A 102 3.24 -12.81 -3.52
C LYS A 102 2.24 -13.70 -2.77
N ASP A 103 2.32 -15.02 -2.96
CA ASP A 103 1.48 -15.96 -2.22
C ASP A 103 1.83 -15.99 -0.73
N PHE A 104 3.11 -15.89 -0.38
CA PHE A 104 3.53 -15.72 1.02
C PHE A 104 2.98 -14.42 1.61
N LEU A 105 3.10 -13.31 0.89
CA LEU A 105 2.60 -12.00 1.35
C LEU A 105 1.09 -12.04 1.58
N VAL A 106 0.32 -12.66 0.69
CA VAL A 106 -1.14 -12.83 0.87
C VAL A 106 -1.45 -13.65 2.13
N ARG A 107 -0.72 -14.77 2.37
CA ARG A 107 -0.87 -15.54 3.60
C ARG A 107 -0.54 -14.73 4.86
N GLU A 108 0.52 -13.91 4.83
CA GLU A 108 0.87 -13.06 5.96
C GLU A 108 -0.19 -11.95 6.20
N ILE A 109 -0.70 -11.33 5.16
CA ILE A 109 -1.81 -10.37 5.26
C ILE A 109 -3.04 -11.06 5.88
N HIS A 110 -3.39 -12.25 5.40
CA HIS A 110 -4.51 -13.02 5.95
C HIS A 110 -4.28 -13.36 7.43
N ARG A 111 -3.05 -13.77 7.82
CA ARG A 111 -2.71 -14.12 9.19
C ARG A 111 -2.88 -12.94 10.16
N ILE A 112 -2.44 -11.76 9.75
CA ILE A 112 -2.49 -10.56 10.62
C ILE A 112 -3.87 -9.88 10.64
N LEU A 113 -4.73 -10.16 9.66
CA LEU A 113 -6.11 -9.68 9.66
C LEU A 113 -6.95 -10.44 10.69
N LYS A 114 -7.83 -9.74 11.37
CA LYS A 114 -8.87 -10.35 12.21
C LYS A 114 -9.88 -11.11 11.35
N PRO A 115 -10.59 -12.10 11.90
CA PRO A 115 -11.78 -12.65 11.23
C PRO A 115 -12.75 -11.53 10.85
N GLY A 116 -13.12 -11.46 9.57
CA GLY A 116 -13.94 -10.38 9.03
C GLY A 116 -13.18 -9.08 8.72
N GLY A 117 -11.88 -9.04 8.98
CA GLY A 117 -11.03 -7.91 8.58
C GLY A 117 -10.89 -7.81 7.08
N VAL A 118 -10.59 -6.61 6.58
CA VAL A 118 -10.57 -6.29 5.16
C VAL A 118 -9.17 -5.87 4.72
N VAL A 119 -8.76 -6.32 3.54
CA VAL A 119 -7.57 -5.79 2.83
C VAL A 119 -7.97 -5.07 1.57
N ILE A 120 -7.35 -3.92 1.32
CA ILE A 120 -7.41 -3.24 0.02
C ILE A 120 -5.99 -3.11 -0.53
N CYS A 121 -5.81 -3.68 -1.72
CA CYS A 121 -4.56 -3.60 -2.48
C CYS A 121 -4.76 -2.74 -3.71
N VAL A 122 -3.93 -1.72 -3.84
CA VAL A 122 -3.92 -0.81 -5.00
C VAL A 122 -2.58 -0.95 -5.70
N ASN A 123 -2.59 -1.40 -6.94
CA ASN A 123 -1.38 -1.54 -7.74
C ASN A 123 -1.61 -1.06 -9.16
N CYS A 124 -0.59 -0.44 -9.74
CA CYS A 124 -0.57 -0.10 -11.15
C CYS A 124 -0.24 -1.35 -11.99
N ASP A 125 -0.85 -1.44 -13.15
CA ASP A 125 -0.36 -2.26 -14.26
C ASP A 125 0.50 -1.37 -15.14
N TRP A 126 1.82 -1.44 -14.92
CA TRP A 126 2.76 -0.48 -15.51
C TRP A 126 2.86 -0.57 -17.03
N GLU A 127 2.55 -1.73 -17.64
CA GLU A 127 2.58 -1.90 -19.08
C GLU A 127 1.27 -1.50 -19.78
N SER A 128 0.19 -1.29 -19.03
CA SER A 128 -1.08 -0.80 -19.58
C SER A 128 -1.31 0.71 -19.39
N ILE A 129 -0.32 1.42 -18.89
CA ILE A 129 -0.41 2.88 -18.73
C ILE A 129 -0.43 3.55 -20.10
N VAL A 130 -1.36 4.47 -20.27
CA VAL A 130 -1.49 5.28 -21.49
C VAL A 130 -1.18 6.74 -21.15
N TYR A 131 -0.20 7.30 -21.84
CA TYR A 131 0.08 8.73 -21.80
C TYR A 131 -0.26 9.37 -23.13
N ASN A 132 -0.79 10.60 -23.08
CA ASN A 132 -1.00 11.41 -24.26
C ASN A 132 0.18 12.38 -24.44
N GLY A 133 0.61 12.59 -25.69
CA GLY A 133 1.66 13.53 -26.04
C GLY A 133 2.04 13.43 -27.52
N GLU A 134 2.81 14.40 -27.99
CA GLU A 134 3.15 14.53 -29.41
C GLU A 134 4.22 13.50 -29.87
N ASN A 135 5.15 13.15 -28.99
CA ASN A 135 6.24 12.23 -29.31
C ASN A 135 5.92 10.80 -28.86
N LYS A 136 5.33 10.01 -29.75
CA LYS A 136 4.94 8.61 -29.50
C LYS A 136 6.14 7.71 -29.13
N GLU A 137 7.28 7.91 -29.79
CA GLU A 137 8.48 7.10 -29.55
C GLU A 137 9.03 7.34 -28.15
N LEU A 138 9.13 8.59 -27.72
CA LEU A 138 9.59 8.94 -26.37
C LEU A 138 8.64 8.39 -25.30
N ILE A 139 7.32 8.50 -25.52
CA ILE A 139 6.30 7.97 -24.59
C ILE A 139 6.44 6.46 -24.46
N SER A 140 6.56 5.73 -25.56
CA SER A 140 6.74 4.27 -25.55
C SER A 140 8.02 3.85 -24.82
N LYS A 141 9.13 4.55 -25.05
CA LYS A 141 10.39 4.34 -24.33
C LYS A 141 10.26 4.61 -22.83
N ALA A 142 9.56 5.68 -22.46
CA ALA A 142 9.34 6.01 -21.04
C ALA A 142 8.47 4.96 -20.33
N ILE A 143 7.38 4.51 -20.94
CA ILE A 143 6.53 3.45 -20.39
C ILE A 143 7.34 2.17 -20.21
N TYR A 144 8.06 1.75 -21.25
CA TYR A 144 8.89 0.56 -21.19
C TYR A 144 9.96 0.65 -20.09
N ALA A 145 10.67 1.79 -20.02
CA ALA A 145 11.68 2.00 -18.99
C ALA A 145 11.09 1.88 -17.58
N TYR A 146 9.91 2.41 -17.36
CA TYR A 146 9.18 2.29 -16.08
C TYR A 146 8.83 0.84 -15.75
N ALA A 147 8.38 0.09 -16.75
CA ALA A 147 7.95 -1.31 -16.59
C ALA A 147 9.10 -2.28 -16.30
N VAL A 148 10.34 -1.96 -16.72
CA VAL A 148 11.50 -2.88 -16.60
C VAL A 148 12.56 -2.41 -15.59
N THR A 149 12.46 -1.21 -15.03
CA THR A 149 13.49 -0.66 -14.15
C THR A 149 13.25 -1.06 -12.71
N LYS A 150 13.82 -2.18 -12.29
CA LYS A 150 13.84 -2.61 -10.90
C LYS A 150 14.70 -1.67 -10.05
N GLN A 151 14.15 -1.21 -8.94
CA GLN A 151 14.87 -0.36 -8.00
C GLN A 151 15.68 -1.21 -6.99
N PRO A 152 16.76 -0.67 -6.39
CA PRO A 152 17.63 -1.44 -5.48
C PRO A 152 16.95 -2.02 -4.23
N TRP A 153 15.83 -1.45 -3.81
CA TRP A 153 15.07 -1.91 -2.65
C TRP A 153 13.98 -2.95 -2.98
N MET A 154 13.75 -3.23 -4.26
CA MET A 154 12.76 -4.20 -4.70
C MET A 154 13.38 -5.60 -4.67
N ASP A 155 12.67 -6.56 -4.10
CA ASP A 155 12.99 -7.98 -4.20
C ASP A 155 12.67 -8.51 -5.61
N ASP A 156 11.57 -8.03 -6.19
CA ASP A 156 11.12 -8.33 -7.56
C ASP A 156 10.65 -7.06 -8.27
N LEU A 157 10.33 -7.17 -9.56
CA LEU A 157 9.57 -6.17 -10.32
C LEU A 157 8.56 -6.89 -11.20
N ASP A 158 7.30 -6.93 -10.76
CA ASP A 158 6.19 -7.46 -11.54
C ASP A 158 5.35 -6.31 -12.12
N SER A 159 5.70 -5.87 -13.33
CA SER A 159 5.00 -4.77 -14.02
C SER A 159 3.54 -5.12 -14.39
N TRP A 160 3.15 -6.40 -14.33
CA TRP A 160 1.79 -6.89 -14.63
C TRP A 160 0.95 -7.13 -13.38
N ILE A 161 1.44 -6.75 -12.22
CA ILE A 161 0.77 -7.06 -10.95
C ILE A 161 -0.68 -6.57 -10.92
N GLY A 162 -0.98 -5.42 -11.53
CA GLY A 162 -2.33 -4.86 -11.56
C GLY A 162 -3.36 -5.84 -12.14
N ARG A 163 -3.09 -6.42 -13.31
CA ARG A 163 -3.97 -7.41 -13.98
C ARG A 163 -3.98 -8.78 -13.30
N ARG A 164 -2.95 -9.11 -12.51
CA ARG A 164 -2.79 -10.42 -11.85
C ARG A 164 -3.32 -10.43 -10.42
N MET A 165 -3.51 -9.28 -9.80
CA MET A 165 -3.84 -9.12 -8.38
C MET A 165 -5.03 -9.98 -7.95
N TYR A 166 -6.12 -9.98 -8.73
CA TYR A 166 -7.30 -10.77 -8.42
C TYR A 166 -7.01 -12.27 -8.25
N GLY A 167 -6.08 -12.82 -9.05
CA GLY A 167 -5.71 -14.23 -8.99
C GLY A 167 -5.01 -14.64 -7.69
N PHE A 168 -4.30 -13.73 -7.04
CA PHE A 168 -3.64 -14.01 -5.77
C PHE A 168 -4.62 -14.10 -4.59
N PHE A 169 -5.74 -13.36 -4.65
CA PHE A 169 -6.76 -13.34 -3.59
C PHE A 169 -7.91 -14.32 -3.81
N LYS A 170 -7.96 -15.01 -4.92
CA LYS A 170 -9.02 -16.00 -5.22
C LYS A 170 -8.71 -17.41 -4.73
N LYS A 171 -7.49 -17.68 -4.29
CA LYS A 171 -7.04 -19.00 -3.80
C LYS A 171 -7.51 -19.19 -2.33
#